data_97aba31f48efd8c6a1556d3f8cceff5f
#
_entry.id   97aba31f48efd8c6a1556d3f8cceff5f
#
_cell.length_a   1.000
_cell.length_b   1.000
_cell.length_c   1.000
_cell.angle_alpha   90.00
_cell.angle_beta   90.00
_cell.angle_gamma   90.00
#
_symmetry.space_group_name_H-M   'P 1'
#
loop_
_entity.id
_entity.type
_entity.pdbx_description
1 polymer ?
#
loop_
_entity_poly.entity_id
_entity_poly.type
_entity_poly.pdbx_seq_one_letter_code
_entity_poly.pdbx_strand_id
1 'polypeptide(L)'
;MKPFAIFSTNRWNRIRYTLYAPGYDILGRIFSKSRSRSIQGLGICPGDEVLIIGAGTGLDLEFIPMNCHITATDITSAMIAQTMRKNTLLKRNLKAEVMDGQHLNFPDSSVDKIILHLILAVIPDPVVCLKECERVLKPGGQIAVFDKFVPKGRTLSLLRKILNPITNLLFSNINRSFETIVSEISLLTESDVPADFNGNFRIIRLRK
;
A
#
# COMPACT_ATOMS: atom_id res chain seq x y z
N MET A 1 -5.82 -26.23 -11.30
CA MET A 1 -4.84 -25.51 -10.43
C MET A 1 -4.05 -24.55 -11.30
N LYS A 2 -4.06 -23.24 -10.99
CA LYS A 2 -3.27 -22.24 -11.74
C LYS A 2 -1.81 -22.42 -11.34
N PRO A 3 -0.88 -22.77 -12.23
CA PRO A 3 0.51 -23.13 -11.89
C PRO A 3 1.35 -21.99 -11.27
N PHE A 4 0.83 -20.76 -11.21
CA PHE A 4 1.54 -19.57 -10.71
C PHE A 4 1.05 -19.06 -9.32
N ALA A 5 0.14 -19.78 -8.66
CA ALA A 5 -0.37 -19.38 -7.34
C ALA A 5 0.69 -19.49 -6.21
N ILE A 6 1.76 -20.26 -6.44
CA ILE A 6 2.80 -20.52 -5.42
C ILE A 6 3.61 -19.25 -5.11
N PHE A 7 3.75 -18.32 -6.06
CA PHE A 7 4.59 -17.12 -5.93
C PHE A 7 3.83 -15.87 -5.43
N SER A 8 2.52 -15.95 -5.25
CA SER A 8 1.70 -14.88 -4.68
C SER A 8 1.30 -15.21 -3.23
N THR A 9 2.22 -15.70 -2.44
CA THR A 9 1.97 -16.06 -1.04
C THR A 9 2.66 -15.09 -0.09
N ASN A 10 2.10 -14.91 1.09
CA ASN A 10 2.73 -14.13 2.17
C ASN A 10 4.11 -14.69 2.54
N ARG A 11 4.30 -16.01 2.47
CA ARG A 11 5.60 -16.66 2.73
C ARG A 11 6.66 -16.18 1.73
N TRP A 12 6.32 -16.13 0.44
CA TRP A 12 7.23 -15.64 -0.59
C TRP A 12 7.52 -14.14 -0.44
N ASN A 13 6.50 -13.34 -0.15
CA ASN A 13 6.65 -11.92 0.13
C ASN A 13 7.61 -11.68 1.31
N ARG A 14 7.48 -12.42 2.41
CA ARG A 14 8.39 -12.32 3.55
C ARG A 14 9.84 -12.56 3.14
N ILE A 15 10.13 -13.61 2.38
CA ILE A 15 11.50 -13.95 1.95
C ILE A 15 12.08 -12.81 1.09
N ARG A 16 11.41 -12.46 0.00
CA ARG A 16 11.95 -11.49 -0.97
C ARG A 16 12.11 -10.09 -0.40
N TYR A 17 11.14 -9.59 0.38
CA TYR A 17 11.23 -8.26 0.97
C TYR A 17 12.23 -8.18 2.12
N THR A 18 12.51 -9.26 2.83
CA THR A 18 13.64 -9.32 3.74
C THR A 18 14.96 -9.15 3.00
N LEU A 19 15.12 -9.77 1.82
CA LEU A 19 16.32 -9.61 0.99
C LEU A 19 16.42 -8.23 0.36
N TYR A 20 15.31 -7.59 0.02
CA TYR A 20 15.30 -6.28 -0.63
C TYR A 20 15.47 -5.11 0.35
N ALA A 21 15.16 -5.30 1.64
CA ALA A 21 15.15 -4.24 2.64
C ALA A 21 16.40 -3.34 2.65
N PRO A 22 17.65 -3.84 2.51
CA PRO A 22 18.83 -2.99 2.57
C PRO A 22 18.97 -1.97 1.42
N GLY A 23 18.47 -2.30 0.24
CA GLY A 23 18.58 -1.45 -0.96
C GLY A 23 17.26 -0.79 -1.40
N TYR A 24 16.17 -1.04 -0.69
CA TYR A 24 14.82 -0.67 -1.11
C TYR A 24 14.61 0.84 -1.24
N ASP A 25 15.24 1.64 -0.38
CA ASP A 25 15.09 3.09 -0.35
C ASP A 25 15.54 3.78 -1.64
N ILE A 26 16.57 3.25 -2.32
CA ILE A 26 17.09 3.83 -3.56
C ILE A 26 16.00 3.82 -4.64
N LEU A 27 15.32 2.69 -4.80
CA LEU A 27 14.23 2.55 -5.76
C LEU A 27 12.95 3.27 -5.27
N GLY A 28 12.68 3.22 -3.97
CA GLY A 28 11.49 3.83 -3.37
C GLY A 28 11.44 5.36 -3.49
N ARG A 29 12.61 6.02 -3.49
CA ARG A 29 12.72 7.49 -3.60
C ARG A 29 12.31 8.04 -4.97
N ILE A 30 12.35 7.25 -6.03
CA ILE A 30 11.85 7.64 -7.36
C ILE A 30 10.38 8.10 -7.28
N PHE A 31 9.61 7.51 -6.36
CA PHE A 31 8.19 7.79 -6.17
C PHE A 31 7.89 8.86 -5.10
N SER A 32 8.90 9.58 -4.59
CA SER A 32 8.71 10.55 -3.48
C SER A 32 7.64 11.60 -3.79
N LYS A 33 7.61 12.16 -5.01
CA LYS A 33 6.60 13.16 -5.42
C LYS A 33 5.19 12.58 -5.41
N SER A 34 5.01 11.37 -5.92
CA SER A 34 3.69 10.73 -5.98
C SER A 34 3.22 10.29 -4.60
N ARG A 35 4.11 9.80 -3.73
CA ARG A 35 3.82 9.51 -2.32
C ARG A 35 3.37 10.77 -1.58
N SER A 36 4.14 11.86 -1.68
CA SER A 36 3.80 13.15 -1.07
C SER A 36 2.43 13.64 -1.53
N ARG A 37 2.17 13.66 -2.85
CA ARG A 37 0.89 14.08 -3.42
C ARG A 37 -0.28 13.21 -2.95
N SER A 38 -0.07 11.91 -2.85
CA SER A 38 -1.07 10.95 -2.38
C SER A 38 -1.45 11.21 -0.91
N ILE A 39 -0.45 11.38 -0.04
CA ILE A 39 -0.66 11.65 1.40
C ILE A 39 -1.28 13.03 1.63
N GLN A 40 -0.81 14.07 0.93
CA GLN A 40 -1.39 15.41 1.02
C GLN A 40 -2.89 15.41 0.66
N GLY A 41 -3.29 14.58 -0.32
CA GLY A 41 -4.68 14.42 -0.71
C GLY A 41 -5.60 13.85 0.37
N LEU A 42 -5.06 13.21 1.42
CA LEU A 42 -5.85 12.71 2.56
C LEU A 42 -6.30 13.82 3.53
N GLY A 43 -5.68 15.00 3.50
CA GLY A 43 -5.99 16.05 4.46
C GLY A 43 -5.83 15.57 5.92
N ILE A 44 -4.71 14.90 6.23
CA ILE A 44 -4.43 14.40 7.58
C ILE A 44 -4.32 15.57 8.55
N CYS A 45 -5.06 15.51 9.66
CA CYS A 45 -5.11 16.50 10.70
C CYS A 45 -4.33 16.07 11.95
N PRO A 46 -3.87 17.01 12.79
CA PRO A 46 -3.33 16.68 14.11
C PRO A 46 -4.35 15.86 14.93
N GLY A 47 -3.87 14.78 15.54
CA GLY A 47 -4.70 13.87 16.34
C GLY A 47 -5.32 12.71 15.54
N ASP A 48 -5.21 12.70 14.21
CA ASP A 48 -5.70 11.56 13.40
C ASP A 48 -4.95 10.26 13.75
N GLU A 49 -5.71 9.17 13.80
CA GLU A 49 -5.20 7.79 13.81
C GLU A 49 -4.90 7.38 12.36
N VAL A 50 -3.62 7.30 12.04
CA VAL A 50 -3.13 6.99 10.69
C VAL A 50 -2.55 5.58 10.64
N LEU A 51 -3.10 4.73 9.79
CA LEU A 51 -2.59 3.37 9.56
C LEU A 51 -1.86 3.29 8.21
N ILE A 52 -0.62 2.80 8.23
CA ILE A 52 0.15 2.48 7.02
C ILE A 52 0.23 0.96 6.89
N ILE A 53 -0.29 0.40 5.81
CA ILE A 53 -0.24 -1.03 5.52
C ILE A 53 0.81 -1.29 4.44
N GLY A 54 1.77 -2.17 4.73
CA GLY A 54 2.93 -2.40 3.88
C GLY A 54 3.91 -1.23 3.91
N ALA A 55 4.25 -0.74 5.11
CA ALA A 55 5.08 0.44 5.31
C ALA A 55 6.49 0.33 4.70
N GLY A 56 6.96 -0.88 4.46
CA GLY A 56 8.29 -1.13 3.92
C GLY A 56 9.36 -0.55 4.81
N THR A 57 10.20 0.31 4.24
CA THR A 57 11.28 1.00 4.96
C THR A 57 10.84 2.34 5.59
N GLY A 58 9.53 2.65 5.59
CA GLY A 58 8.97 3.84 6.23
C GLY A 58 9.13 5.13 5.41
N LEU A 59 9.22 5.05 4.07
CA LEU A 59 9.35 6.23 3.20
C LEU A 59 8.16 7.19 3.28
N ASP A 60 6.98 6.71 3.64
CA ASP A 60 5.78 7.53 3.77
C ASP A 60 5.80 8.44 5.01
N LEU A 61 6.55 8.06 6.05
CA LEU A 61 6.62 8.81 7.31
C LEU A 61 7.07 10.28 7.11
N GLU A 62 7.89 10.55 6.10
CA GLU A 62 8.40 11.89 5.80
C GLU A 62 7.28 12.87 5.42
N PHE A 63 6.17 12.36 4.86
CA PHE A 63 5.08 13.17 4.30
C PHE A 63 3.86 13.31 5.21
N ILE A 64 3.81 12.55 6.31
CA ILE A 64 2.72 12.65 7.29
C ILE A 64 2.96 13.85 8.20
N PRO A 65 1.94 14.68 8.50
CA PRO A 65 2.07 15.80 9.43
C PRO A 65 2.54 15.37 10.82
N MET A 66 3.13 16.29 11.57
CA MET A 66 3.44 16.08 13.00
C MET A 66 2.15 15.97 13.81
N ASN A 67 2.24 15.43 15.01
CA ASN A 67 1.12 15.31 15.96
C ASN A 67 -0.02 14.38 15.51
N CYS A 68 0.26 13.41 14.66
CA CYS A 68 -0.64 12.29 14.36
C CYS A 68 -0.20 11.05 15.12
N HIS A 69 -1.14 10.13 15.35
CA HIS A 69 -0.84 8.81 15.90
C HIS A 69 -0.67 7.83 14.73
N ILE A 70 0.54 7.38 14.50
CA ILE A 70 0.86 6.54 13.33
C ILE A 70 1.04 5.09 13.78
N THR A 71 0.29 4.18 13.16
CA THR A 71 0.62 2.75 13.21
C THR A 71 1.08 2.30 11.83
N ALA A 72 2.32 1.81 11.75
CA ALA A 72 2.89 1.26 10.53
C ALA A 72 2.96 -0.26 10.61
N THR A 73 2.42 -0.94 9.61
CA THR A 73 2.44 -2.41 9.55
C THR A 73 3.16 -2.90 8.30
N ASP A 74 3.88 -3.99 8.43
CA ASP A 74 4.49 -4.73 7.31
C ASP A 74 4.52 -6.20 7.64
N ILE A 75 4.51 -7.06 6.62
CA ILE A 75 4.54 -8.52 6.82
C ILE A 75 5.93 -9.02 7.24
N THR A 76 6.98 -8.20 7.10
CA THR A 76 8.37 -8.57 7.39
C THR A 76 8.94 -7.77 8.57
N SER A 77 9.57 -8.47 9.49
CA SER A 77 10.28 -7.83 10.62
C SER A 77 11.46 -6.96 10.15
N ALA A 78 12.11 -7.33 9.04
CA ALA A 78 13.22 -6.56 8.47
C ALA A 78 12.75 -5.17 8.01
N MET A 79 11.56 -5.06 7.37
CA MET A 79 10.99 -3.78 6.97
C MET A 79 10.58 -2.95 8.20
N ILE A 80 9.93 -3.57 9.19
CA ILE A 80 9.58 -2.89 10.45
C ILE A 80 10.82 -2.32 11.14
N ALA A 81 11.92 -3.08 11.19
CA ALA A 81 13.18 -2.60 11.75
C ALA A 81 13.72 -1.35 11.00
N GLN A 82 13.63 -1.32 9.66
CA GLN A 82 14.02 -0.16 8.87
C GLN A 82 13.09 1.05 9.11
N THR A 83 11.78 0.81 9.18
CA THR A 83 10.79 1.84 9.53
C THR A 83 11.10 2.48 10.89
N MET A 84 11.38 1.65 11.91
CA MET A 84 11.77 2.13 13.25
C MET A 84 13.09 2.90 13.22
N ARG A 85 14.11 2.41 12.50
CA ARG A 85 15.38 3.13 12.32
C ARG A 85 15.16 4.51 11.69
N LYS A 86 14.33 4.60 10.66
CA LYS A 86 13.99 5.90 10.04
C LYS A 86 13.30 6.82 11.02
N ASN A 87 12.42 6.30 11.88
CA ASN A 87 11.71 7.08 12.88
C ASN A 87 12.62 7.65 13.96
N THR A 88 13.79 7.08 14.23
CA THR A 88 14.75 7.68 15.18
C THR A 88 15.18 9.10 14.76
N LEU A 89 15.20 9.36 13.45
CA LEU A 89 15.50 10.66 12.86
C LEU A 89 14.27 11.56 12.78
N LEU A 90 13.11 10.98 12.40
CA LEU A 90 11.86 11.73 12.18
C LEU A 90 11.10 12.04 13.45
N LYS A 91 11.31 11.27 14.52
CA LYS A 91 10.69 11.44 15.85
C LYS A 91 9.16 11.54 15.81
N ARG A 92 8.52 10.72 14.97
CA ARG A 92 7.06 10.63 14.89
C ARG A 92 6.51 9.84 16.08
N ASN A 93 5.27 10.13 16.47
CA ASN A 93 4.50 9.24 17.35
C ASN A 93 4.09 7.99 16.56
N LEU A 94 4.99 7.01 16.53
CA LEU A 94 4.91 5.83 15.69
C LEU A 94 4.93 4.55 16.50
N LYS A 95 3.93 3.71 16.29
CA LYS A 95 3.93 2.29 16.60
C LYS A 95 4.19 1.50 15.29
N ALA A 96 5.10 0.53 15.32
CA ALA A 96 5.39 -0.28 14.13
C ALA A 96 5.31 -1.78 14.47
N GLU A 97 4.53 -2.54 13.69
CA GLU A 97 4.18 -3.93 14.00
C GLU A 97 4.28 -4.83 12.77
N VAL A 98 4.70 -6.07 13.00
CA VAL A 98 4.62 -7.12 11.96
C VAL A 98 3.18 -7.59 11.87
N MET A 99 2.54 -7.35 10.73
CA MET A 99 1.12 -7.66 10.53
C MET A 99 0.82 -7.96 9.05
N ASP A 100 -0.12 -8.87 8.82
CA ASP A 100 -0.67 -9.11 7.49
C ASP A 100 -1.80 -8.12 7.20
N GLY A 101 -1.71 -7.34 6.13
CA GLY A 101 -2.74 -6.40 5.72
C GLY A 101 -4.09 -7.05 5.36
N GLN A 102 -4.14 -8.37 5.23
CA GLN A 102 -5.37 -9.13 5.03
C GLN A 102 -6.07 -9.53 6.33
N HIS A 103 -5.41 -9.32 7.48
CA HIS A 103 -5.93 -9.66 8.82
C HIS A 103 -5.42 -8.60 9.80
N LEU A 104 -6.16 -7.52 9.95
CA LEU A 104 -5.77 -6.39 10.79
C LEU A 104 -6.24 -6.59 12.24
N ASN A 105 -5.30 -6.52 13.17
CA ASN A 105 -5.61 -6.58 14.61
C ASN A 105 -5.98 -5.17 15.12
N PHE A 106 -7.07 -4.63 14.58
CA PHE A 106 -7.63 -3.33 14.93
C PHE A 106 -9.12 -3.47 15.18
N PRO A 107 -9.71 -2.68 16.11
CA PRO A 107 -11.14 -2.59 16.26
C PRO A 107 -11.82 -2.03 14.99
N ASP A 108 -13.09 -2.33 14.80
CA ASP A 108 -13.91 -1.69 13.78
C ASP A 108 -13.96 -0.18 13.99
N SER A 109 -13.94 0.59 12.90
CA SER A 109 -14.10 2.05 12.95
C SER A 109 -13.15 2.75 13.93
N SER A 110 -11.86 2.33 13.95
CA SER A 110 -10.85 2.85 14.87
C SER A 110 -9.81 3.77 14.22
N VAL A 111 -9.74 3.82 12.88
CA VAL A 111 -8.71 4.52 12.12
C VAL A 111 -9.33 5.65 11.29
N ASP A 112 -8.71 6.83 11.27
CA ASP A 112 -9.18 7.98 10.48
C ASP A 112 -8.66 7.96 9.05
N LYS A 113 -7.40 7.59 8.86
CA LYS A 113 -6.72 7.61 7.58
C LYS A 113 -5.91 6.33 7.35
N ILE A 114 -5.97 5.79 6.15
CA ILE A 114 -5.17 4.61 5.76
C ILE A 114 -4.32 4.95 4.55
N ILE A 115 -3.07 4.49 4.55
CA ILE A 115 -2.12 4.63 3.45
C ILE A 115 -1.77 3.24 2.91
N LEU A 116 -2.00 3.03 1.61
CA LEU A 116 -1.73 1.80 0.87
C LEU A 116 -0.83 2.13 -0.33
N HIS A 117 0.47 2.22 -0.09
CA HIS A 117 1.43 2.56 -1.13
C HIS A 117 2.23 1.33 -1.57
N LEU A 118 2.09 0.94 -2.85
CA LEU A 118 2.80 -0.15 -3.51
C LEU A 118 2.55 -1.53 -2.88
N ILE A 119 1.38 -1.72 -2.26
CA ILE A 119 1.02 -2.95 -1.55
C ILE A 119 -0.08 -3.75 -2.28
N LEU A 120 -1.06 -3.09 -2.90
CA LEU A 120 -2.17 -3.78 -3.54
C LEU A 120 -1.75 -4.60 -4.76
N ALA A 121 -0.64 -4.23 -5.43
CA ALA A 121 -0.06 -5.03 -6.51
C ALA A 121 0.75 -6.25 -6.01
N VAL A 122 1.04 -6.32 -4.70
CA VAL A 122 1.94 -7.32 -4.09
C VAL A 122 1.19 -8.30 -3.21
N ILE A 123 0.24 -7.82 -2.41
CA ILE A 123 -0.52 -8.61 -1.44
C ILE A 123 -1.26 -9.75 -2.14
N PRO A 124 -1.33 -10.97 -1.59
CA PRO A 124 -2.00 -12.10 -2.24
C PRO A 124 -3.44 -11.78 -2.64
N ASP A 125 -4.26 -11.32 -1.72
CA ASP A 125 -5.64 -10.94 -1.95
C ASP A 125 -5.90 -9.47 -1.60
N PRO A 126 -5.94 -8.56 -2.61
CA PRO A 126 -6.18 -7.15 -2.39
C PRO A 126 -7.64 -6.84 -2.00
N VAL A 127 -8.60 -7.70 -2.35
CA VAL A 127 -10.00 -7.52 -1.95
C VAL A 127 -10.16 -7.74 -0.46
N VAL A 128 -9.59 -8.82 0.08
CA VAL A 128 -9.58 -9.09 1.53
C VAL A 128 -8.88 -7.95 2.27
N CYS A 129 -7.74 -7.45 1.76
CA CYS A 129 -7.06 -6.31 2.35
C CYS A 129 -7.94 -5.05 2.40
N LEU A 130 -8.64 -4.72 1.31
CA LEU A 130 -9.52 -3.55 1.28
C LEU A 130 -10.78 -3.73 2.14
N LYS A 131 -11.31 -4.94 2.29
CA LYS A 131 -12.41 -5.23 3.23
C LYS A 131 -11.97 -5.01 4.68
N GLU A 132 -10.76 -5.41 5.04
CA GLU A 132 -10.19 -5.10 6.36
C GLU A 132 -9.97 -3.59 6.55
N CYS A 133 -9.47 -2.89 5.52
CA CYS A 133 -9.39 -1.43 5.55
C CYS A 133 -10.76 -0.78 5.76
N GLU A 134 -11.79 -1.23 5.04
CA GLU A 134 -13.17 -0.76 5.20
C GLU A 134 -13.69 -1.00 6.62
N ARG A 135 -13.43 -2.18 7.20
CA ARG A 135 -13.84 -2.53 8.55
C ARG A 135 -13.24 -1.58 9.59
N VAL A 136 -11.93 -1.39 9.56
CA VAL A 136 -11.20 -0.59 10.58
C VAL A 136 -11.34 0.91 10.38
N LEU A 137 -11.68 1.37 9.18
CA LEU A 137 -11.85 2.78 8.85
C LEU A 137 -13.11 3.34 9.49
N LYS A 138 -13.02 4.50 10.15
CA LYS A 138 -14.17 5.23 10.69
C LYS A 138 -15.11 5.70 9.57
N PRO A 139 -16.41 5.89 9.83
CA PRO A 139 -17.31 6.59 8.91
C PRO A 139 -16.73 7.95 8.51
N GLY A 140 -16.70 8.26 7.23
CA GLY A 140 -16.07 9.48 6.69
C GLY A 140 -14.54 9.43 6.59
N GLY A 141 -13.90 8.37 7.08
CA GLY A 141 -12.46 8.14 6.94
C GLY A 141 -12.05 7.93 5.49
N GLN A 142 -10.76 8.08 5.21
CA GLN A 142 -10.24 8.03 3.84
C GLN A 142 -9.02 7.12 3.71
N ILE A 143 -8.87 6.56 2.51
CA ILE A 143 -7.72 5.72 2.13
C ILE A 143 -7.01 6.37 0.96
N ALA A 144 -5.68 6.55 1.07
CA ALA A 144 -4.83 6.87 -0.06
C ALA A 144 -4.21 5.59 -0.63
N VAL A 145 -4.47 5.32 -1.88
CA VAL A 145 -3.84 4.25 -2.65
C VAL A 145 -2.88 4.87 -3.66
N PHE A 146 -1.63 4.44 -3.65
CA PHE A 146 -0.68 4.71 -4.71
C PHE A 146 -0.05 3.40 -5.15
N ASP A 147 -0.42 2.91 -6.32
CA ASP A 147 0.07 1.62 -6.81
C ASP A 147 -0.01 1.53 -8.34
N LYS A 148 0.55 0.46 -8.88
CA LYS A 148 0.47 0.15 -10.29
C LYS A 148 -0.74 -0.72 -10.60
N PHE A 149 -1.52 -0.24 -11.54
CA PHE A 149 -2.69 -0.94 -12.07
C PHE A 149 -2.68 -0.93 -13.59
N VAL A 150 -3.56 -1.71 -14.20
CA VAL A 150 -3.87 -1.53 -15.61
C VAL A 150 -4.45 -0.13 -15.80
N PRO A 151 -3.94 0.68 -16.75
CA PRO A 151 -4.49 2.01 -16.98
C PRO A 151 -5.99 1.94 -17.31
N LYS A 152 -6.75 2.90 -16.77
CA LYS A 152 -8.21 2.97 -16.93
C LYS A 152 -8.60 2.98 -18.42
N GLY A 153 -9.54 2.13 -18.80
CA GLY A 153 -10.03 2.05 -20.19
C GLY A 153 -9.08 1.36 -21.18
N ARG A 154 -7.96 0.80 -20.70
CA ARG A 154 -7.04 0.03 -21.56
C ARG A 154 -7.15 -1.46 -21.30
N THR A 155 -7.09 -2.25 -22.37
CA THR A 155 -6.97 -3.70 -22.27
C THR A 155 -5.54 -4.11 -21.94
N LEU A 156 -5.37 -5.26 -21.30
CA LEU A 156 -4.08 -5.86 -21.04
C LEU A 156 -3.31 -6.11 -22.33
N SER A 157 -2.16 -5.48 -22.52
CA SER A 157 -1.29 -5.78 -23.66
C SER A 157 -0.72 -7.21 -23.54
N LEU A 158 -0.47 -7.85 -24.69
CA LEU A 158 0.16 -9.18 -24.72
C LEU A 158 1.50 -9.19 -24.00
N LEU A 159 2.29 -8.14 -24.16
CA LEU A 159 3.59 -7.98 -23.46
C LEU A 159 3.43 -8.02 -21.94
N ARG A 160 2.42 -7.32 -21.37
CA ARG A 160 2.12 -7.38 -19.94
C ARG A 160 1.71 -8.78 -19.48
N LYS A 161 0.92 -9.49 -20.28
CA LYS A 161 0.51 -10.87 -19.98
C LYS A 161 1.71 -11.83 -19.94
N ILE A 162 2.65 -11.69 -20.87
CA ILE A 162 3.86 -12.51 -20.97
C ILE A 162 4.85 -12.19 -19.85
N LEU A 163 5.05 -10.91 -19.52
CA LEU A 163 6.02 -10.48 -18.50
C LEU A 163 5.49 -10.64 -17.07
N ASN A 164 4.17 -10.68 -16.86
CA ASN A 164 3.58 -10.73 -15.53
C ASN A 164 4.06 -11.89 -14.63
N PRO A 165 4.27 -13.14 -15.12
CA PRO A 165 4.80 -14.20 -14.28
C PRO A 165 6.17 -13.86 -13.68
N ILE A 166 7.07 -13.28 -14.47
CA ILE A 166 8.41 -12.87 -14.02
C ILE A 166 8.33 -11.69 -13.07
N THR A 167 7.54 -10.67 -13.41
CA THR A 167 7.37 -9.50 -12.54
C THR A 167 6.65 -9.85 -11.23
N ASN A 168 5.71 -10.79 -11.26
CA ASN A 168 5.03 -11.27 -10.06
C ASN A 168 5.96 -12.09 -9.16
N LEU A 169 6.86 -12.87 -9.74
CA LEU A 169 7.87 -13.60 -9.00
C LEU A 169 8.86 -12.64 -8.30
N LEU A 170 9.37 -11.64 -9.03
CA LEU A 170 10.43 -10.77 -8.55
C LEU A 170 9.92 -9.54 -7.78
N PHE A 171 8.81 -8.95 -8.20
CA PHE A 171 8.35 -7.65 -7.67
C PHE A 171 6.86 -7.65 -7.32
N SER A 172 5.96 -7.78 -8.33
CA SER A 172 4.53 -7.57 -8.14
C SER A 172 3.71 -7.97 -9.37
N ASN A 173 2.42 -8.15 -9.17
CA ASN A 173 1.47 -8.40 -10.25
C ASN A 173 1.15 -7.09 -11.01
N ILE A 174 1.55 -7.03 -12.28
CA ILE A 174 1.34 -5.84 -13.13
C ILE A 174 0.00 -5.88 -13.91
N ASN A 175 -0.78 -6.95 -13.77
CA ASN A 175 -2.04 -7.16 -14.50
C ASN A 175 -3.28 -6.88 -13.65
N ARG A 176 -3.12 -6.37 -12.41
CA ARG A 176 -4.26 -6.07 -11.54
C ARG A 176 -5.06 -4.88 -12.08
N SER A 177 -6.38 -5.03 -12.18
CA SER A 177 -7.32 -3.94 -12.40
C SER A 177 -7.85 -3.45 -11.06
N PHE A 178 -7.76 -2.15 -10.83
CA PHE A 178 -8.32 -1.54 -9.63
C PHE A 178 -9.85 -1.61 -9.64
N GLU A 179 -10.46 -1.44 -10.80
CA GLU A 179 -11.91 -1.50 -11.01
C GLU A 179 -12.49 -2.84 -10.54
N THR A 180 -11.80 -3.94 -10.86
CA THR A 180 -12.21 -5.28 -10.41
C THR A 180 -12.07 -5.44 -8.90
N ILE A 181 -11.04 -4.86 -8.29
CA ILE A 181 -10.82 -4.93 -6.84
C ILE A 181 -11.88 -4.14 -6.10
N VAL A 182 -12.14 -2.89 -6.54
CA VAL A 182 -13.06 -2.00 -5.84
C VAL A 182 -14.52 -2.38 -5.99
N SER A 183 -14.90 -3.12 -7.04
CA SER A 183 -16.28 -3.57 -7.24
C SER A 183 -16.79 -4.54 -6.17
N GLU A 184 -15.90 -5.09 -5.34
CA GLU A 184 -16.24 -6.05 -4.28
C GLU A 184 -16.28 -5.41 -2.87
N ILE A 185 -16.19 -4.07 -2.77
CA ILE A 185 -16.18 -3.31 -1.51
C ILE A 185 -17.16 -2.13 -1.60
N SER A 186 -17.56 -1.58 -0.44
CA SER A 186 -18.53 -0.48 -0.37
C SER A 186 -17.90 0.91 -0.30
N LEU A 187 -16.56 1.00 -0.40
CA LEU A 187 -15.85 2.28 -0.37
C LEU A 187 -16.10 3.10 -1.64
N LEU A 188 -16.35 4.38 -1.47
CA LEU A 188 -16.54 5.32 -2.58
C LEU A 188 -15.21 5.80 -3.14
N THR A 189 -15.04 5.75 -4.47
CA THR A 189 -13.87 6.35 -5.14
C THR A 189 -14.09 7.84 -5.30
N GLU A 190 -13.40 8.68 -4.51
CA GLU A 190 -13.48 10.14 -4.60
C GLU A 190 -12.61 10.71 -5.73
N SER A 191 -11.45 10.14 -5.95
CA SER A 191 -10.53 10.55 -7.01
C SER A 191 -9.70 9.39 -7.51
N ASP A 192 -9.30 9.45 -8.77
CA ASP A 192 -8.48 8.44 -9.43
C ASP A 192 -7.72 9.12 -10.57
N VAL A 193 -6.46 9.39 -10.34
CA VAL A 193 -5.63 10.19 -11.25
C VAL A 193 -4.35 9.43 -11.63
N PRO A 194 -3.89 9.58 -12.89
CA PRO A 194 -2.63 9.03 -13.31
C PRO A 194 -1.48 9.71 -12.55
N ALA A 195 -0.45 8.93 -12.23
CA ALA A 195 0.75 9.40 -11.58
C ALA A 195 1.98 9.12 -12.47
N ASP A 196 2.80 8.13 -12.14
CA ASP A 196 4.06 7.86 -12.81
C ASP A 196 3.92 6.93 -14.03
N PHE A 197 4.91 6.94 -14.89
CA PHE A 197 5.05 6.03 -16.03
C PHE A 197 3.82 5.96 -16.94
N ASN A 198 3.38 7.12 -17.47
CA ASN A 198 2.24 7.24 -18.40
C ASN A 198 0.93 6.62 -17.87
N GLY A 199 0.67 6.78 -16.57
CA GLY A 199 -0.55 6.29 -15.92
C GLY A 199 -0.55 4.80 -15.56
N ASN A 200 0.60 4.14 -15.66
CA ASN A 200 0.75 2.77 -15.12
C ASN A 200 0.72 2.76 -13.58
N PHE A 201 1.06 3.88 -12.94
CA PHE A 201 0.83 4.13 -11.53
C PHE A 201 -0.32 5.13 -11.39
N ARG A 202 -1.15 4.92 -10.38
CA ARG A 202 -2.33 5.74 -10.12
C ARG A 202 -2.35 6.17 -8.65
N ILE A 203 -2.82 7.37 -8.40
CA ILE A 203 -3.16 7.86 -7.06
C ILE A 203 -4.68 7.84 -6.97
N ILE A 204 -5.19 7.07 -6.02
CA ILE A 204 -6.63 6.86 -5.85
C ILE A 204 -6.98 7.18 -4.40
N ARG A 205 -8.08 7.90 -4.20
CA ARG A 205 -8.62 8.17 -2.88
C ARG A 205 -9.99 7.54 -2.74
N LEU A 206 -10.13 6.75 -1.66
CA LEU A 206 -11.38 6.11 -1.29
C LEU A 206 -11.91 6.73 0.00
N ARG A 207 -13.23 6.69 0.20
CA ARG A 207 -13.94 7.11 1.41
C ARG A 207 -14.92 6.04 1.87
N LYS A 208 -15.04 5.87 3.18
CA LYS A 208 -16.10 5.09 3.83
C LYS A 208 -17.32 5.95 4.13
#